data_88dffde352c389150f44a0f264eae4b5
#
_entry.id   88dffde352c389150f44a0f264eae4b5
#
_cell.length_a   1.000
_cell.length_b   1.000
_cell.length_c   1.000
_cell.angle_alpha   90.00
_cell.angle_beta   90.00
_cell.angle_gamma   90.00
#
_symmetry.space_group_name_H-M   'P 1'
#
loop_
_entity.id
_entity.type
_entity.pdbx_description
1 polymer ?
#
loop_
_entity_poly.entity_id
_entity_poly.type
_entity_poly.pdbx_seq_one_letter_code
_entity_poly.pdbx_strand_id
1 'polypeptide(L)'
;MHLIQFQQIYIYIFSYHFQVDRVNLTRLFQGLYFQVEAHQNLKYQELHEVLHRFANNPLHEHADMMILVVLSHGRDGKIVTSGGREFPIESLYEQFNNQMCPLLRGKPKFFIIQVIQNMSYRF
;
A
#
# COMPACT_ATOMS: atom_id res chain seq x y z
N MET A 1 -29.87 -14.00 -7.85
CA MET A 1 -29.48 -13.14 -6.71
C MET A 1 -28.00 -12.85 -6.81
N HIS A 2 -27.66 -11.57 -7.00
CA HIS A 2 -26.28 -11.19 -7.05
C HIS A 2 -25.81 -10.86 -5.64
N LEU A 3 -24.91 -11.68 -5.13
CA LEU A 3 -24.20 -11.32 -3.92
C LEU A 3 -23.17 -10.29 -4.30
N ILE A 4 -23.18 -9.16 -3.61
CA ILE A 4 -22.15 -8.15 -3.77
C ILE A 4 -20.86 -8.76 -3.22
N GLN A 5 -19.94 -9.08 -4.12
CA GLN A 5 -18.61 -9.52 -3.73
C GLN A 5 -17.64 -8.35 -3.90
N PHE A 6 -16.72 -8.23 -2.94
CA PHE A 6 -15.64 -7.28 -3.09
C PHE A 6 -14.72 -7.77 -4.21
N GLN A 7 -14.70 -7.05 -5.31
CA GLN A 7 -13.88 -7.40 -6.47
C GLN A 7 -12.60 -6.58 -6.55
N GLN A 8 -12.39 -5.71 -5.58
CA GLN A 8 -11.21 -4.87 -5.50
C GLN A 8 -10.61 -4.99 -4.12
N ILE A 9 -9.29 -4.97 -4.06
CA ILE A 9 -8.56 -4.99 -2.82
C ILE A 9 -7.68 -3.76 -2.76
N TYR A 10 -7.68 -3.12 -1.60
CA TYR A 10 -6.96 -1.91 -1.33
C TYR A 10 -6.11 -2.10 -0.08
N ILE A 11 -4.84 -1.76 -0.16
CA ILE A 11 -3.97 -1.69 1.00
C ILE A 11 -3.47 -0.26 1.18
N TYR A 12 -3.43 0.18 2.40
CA TYR A 12 -3.04 1.53 2.76
C TYR A 12 -1.95 1.47 3.83
N ILE A 13 -0.82 2.07 3.52
CA ILE A 13 0.33 2.13 4.42
C ILE A 13 0.67 3.59 4.66
N PHE A 14 0.72 4.01 5.91
CA PHE A 14 0.93 5.41 6.24
C PHE A 14 1.78 5.57 7.48
N SER A 15 2.45 6.71 7.59
CA SER A 15 3.16 7.11 8.79
C SER A 15 2.22 7.87 9.74
N TYR A 16 2.67 8.05 10.97
CA TYR A 16 1.88 8.64 12.05
C TYR A 16 1.20 9.97 11.68
N HIS A 17 1.85 10.81 10.87
CA HIS A 17 1.36 12.13 10.54
C HIS A 17 0.15 12.13 9.58
N PHE A 18 -0.25 11.00 9.05
CA PHE A 18 -1.30 10.90 8.05
C PHE A 18 -2.60 10.27 8.56
N GLN A 19 -2.85 10.27 9.86
CA GLN A 19 -4.00 9.58 10.46
C GLN A 19 -5.36 10.07 9.96
N VAL A 20 -5.48 11.37 9.74
CA VAL A 20 -6.76 11.95 9.27
C VAL A 20 -7.11 11.44 7.88
N ASP A 21 -6.11 11.40 7.00
CA ASP A 21 -6.30 10.90 5.64
C ASP A 21 -6.67 9.42 5.63
N ARG A 22 -6.13 8.65 6.57
CA ARG A 22 -6.46 7.23 6.72
C ARG A 22 -7.95 6.99 6.85
N VAL A 23 -8.61 7.70 7.77
CA VAL A 23 -10.04 7.49 8.03
C VAL A 23 -10.86 7.84 6.80
N ASN A 24 -10.56 8.95 6.17
CA ASN A 24 -11.29 9.43 5.00
C ASN A 24 -11.09 8.50 3.80
N LEU A 25 -9.88 8.06 3.54
CA LEU A 25 -9.59 7.15 2.44
C LEU A 25 -10.20 5.78 2.66
N THR A 26 -10.15 5.27 3.89
CA THR A 26 -10.76 3.99 4.22
C THR A 26 -12.26 4.02 3.94
N ARG A 27 -12.95 5.07 4.38
CA ARG A 27 -14.39 5.22 4.14
C ARG A 27 -14.70 5.33 2.66
N LEU A 28 -13.90 6.12 1.92
CA LEU A 28 -14.09 6.30 0.49
C LEU A 28 -13.99 4.95 -0.25
N PHE A 29 -12.93 4.21 0.00
CA PHE A 29 -12.72 2.95 -0.71
C PHE A 29 -13.67 1.86 -0.28
N GLN A 30 -14.04 1.80 0.99
CA GLN A 30 -15.10 0.89 1.44
C GLN A 30 -16.43 1.21 0.76
N GLY A 31 -16.76 2.48 0.59
CA GLY A 31 -17.96 2.91 -0.12
C GLY A 31 -17.94 2.54 -1.60
N LEU A 32 -16.75 2.33 -2.19
CA LEU A 32 -16.58 1.87 -3.56
C LEU A 32 -16.42 0.35 -3.65
N TYR A 33 -16.75 -0.37 -2.59
CA TYR A 33 -16.68 -1.83 -2.50
C TYR A 33 -15.26 -2.39 -2.58
N PHE A 34 -14.27 -1.64 -2.10
CA PHE A 34 -12.95 -2.17 -1.87
C PHE A 34 -12.87 -2.83 -0.50
N GLN A 35 -12.17 -3.95 -0.43
CA GLN A 35 -11.74 -4.47 0.84
C GLN A 35 -10.47 -3.75 1.25
N VAL A 36 -10.51 -3.08 2.40
CA VAL A 36 -9.43 -2.21 2.84
C VAL A 36 -8.62 -2.85 3.95
N GLU A 37 -7.30 -2.85 3.77
CA GLU A 37 -6.34 -3.21 4.80
C GLU A 37 -5.47 -1.98 5.06
N ALA A 38 -5.33 -1.57 6.31
CA ALA A 38 -4.59 -0.37 6.68
C ALA A 38 -3.52 -0.70 7.72
N HIS A 39 -2.32 -0.16 7.50
CA HIS A 39 -1.18 -0.34 8.38
C HIS A 39 -0.52 1.00 8.68
N GLN A 40 -0.04 1.16 9.90
CA GLN A 40 0.55 2.40 10.38
C GLN A 40 1.90 2.14 11.03
N ASN A 41 2.85 3.02 10.74
CA ASN A 41 4.16 3.05 11.41
C ASN A 41 4.92 1.72 11.36
N LEU A 42 4.93 1.11 10.19
CA LEU A 42 5.64 -0.15 10.01
C LEU A 42 7.16 0.05 10.02
N LYS A 43 7.85 -0.84 10.71
CA LYS A 43 9.29 -0.98 10.60
C LYS A 43 9.65 -1.62 9.26
N TYR A 44 10.91 -1.52 8.88
CA TYR A 44 11.37 -2.05 7.58
C TYR A 44 10.95 -3.51 7.38
N GLN A 45 11.23 -4.37 8.34
CA GLN A 45 10.92 -5.78 8.21
C GLN A 45 9.41 -6.03 8.21
N GLU A 46 8.68 -5.30 9.03
CA GLU A 46 7.21 -5.39 9.07
C GLU A 46 6.59 -4.96 7.74
N LEU A 47 7.11 -3.89 7.13
CA LEU A 47 6.65 -3.43 5.83
C LEU A 47 6.87 -4.52 4.77
N HIS A 48 8.05 -5.11 4.75
CA HIS A 48 8.36 -6.19 3.83
C HIS A 48 7.38 -7.36 4.00
N GLU A 49 7.11 -7.77 5.23
CA GLU A 49 6.21 -8.88 5.55
C GLU A 49 4.76 -8.57 5.16
N VAL A 50 4.31 -7.35 5.43
CA VAL A 50 2.95 -6.91 5.08
C VAL A 50 2.76 -6.92 3.57
N LEU A 51 3.71 -6.37 2.83
CA LEU A 51 3.64 -6.34 1.37
C LEU A 51 3.64 -7.76 0.78
N HIS A 52 4.50 -8.63 1.30
CA HIS A 52 4.58 -10.01 0.85
C HIS A 52 3.27 -10.75 1.13
N ARG A 53 2.72 -10.61 2.32
CA ARG A 53 1.46 -11.24 2.70
C ARG A 53 0.30 -10.70 1.85
N PHE A 54 0.27 -9.40 1.62
CA PHE A 54 -0.76 -8.81 0.77
C PHE A 54 -0.67 -9.30 -0.67
N ALA A 55 0.53 -9.36 -1.23
CA ALA A 55 0.73 -9.86 -2.60
C ALA A 55 0.26 -11.31 -2.75
N ASN A 56 0.29 -12.09 -1.69
CA ASN A 56 -0.12 -13.49 -1.68
C ASN A 56 -1.53 -13.71 -1.12
N ASN A 57 -2.30 -12.64 -0.91
CA ASN A 57 -3.66 -12.76 -0.40
C ASN A 57 -4.54 -13.51 -1.39
N PRO A 58 -5.16 -14.64 -0.99
CA PRO A 58 -5.99 -15.43 -1.91
C PRO A 58 -7.20 -14.68 -2.44
N LEU A 59 -7.64 -13.61 -1.79
CA LEU A 59 -8.74 -12.78 -2.27
C LEU A 59 -8.44 -12.11 -3.61
N HIS A 60 -7.16 -11.96 -3.97
CA HIS A 60 -6.76 -11.43 -5.27
C HIS A 60 -7.26 -12.27 -6.45
N GLU A 61 -7.50 -13.55 -6.22
CA GLU A 61 -8.02 -14.42 -7.27
C GLU A 61 -9.36 -13.90 -7.82
N HIS A 62 -10.20 -13.37 -6.94
CA HIS A 62 -11.53 -12.88 -7.29
C HIS A 62 -11.59 -11.36 -7.45
N ALA A 63 -10.48 -10.67 -7.21
CA ALA A 63 -10.41 -9.23 -7.36
C ALA A 63 -10.19 -8.85 -8.83
N ASP A 64 -10.78 -7.73 -9.25
CA ASP A 64 -10.57 -7.18 -10.59
C ASP A 64 -9.34 -6.27 -10.65
N MET A 65 -8.94 -5.73 -9.50
CA MET A 65 -7.83 -4.79 -9.42
C MET A 65 -7.34 -4.66 -7.99
N MET A 66 -6.16 -4.08 -7.81
CA MET A 66 -5.69 -3.67 -6.50
C MET A 66 -5.20 -2.22 -6.52
N ILE A 67 -5.25 -1.60 -5.36
CA ILE A 67 -4.67 -0.27 -5.14
C ILE A 67 -3.78 -0.34 -3.90
N LEU A 68 -2.54 0.09 -4.06
CA LEU A 68 -1.62 0.27 -2.95
C LEU A 68 -1.40 1.77 -2.74
N VAL A 69 -1.72 2.25 -1.55
CA VAL A 69 -1.47 3.65 -1.19
C VAL A 69 -0.42 3.71 -0.11
N VAL A 70 0.62 4.49 -0.34
CA VAL A 70 1.69 4.73 0.64
C VAL A 70 1.83 6.22 0.87
N LEU A 71 1.61 6.65 2.11
CA LEU A 71 1.83 8.02 2.55
C LEU A 71 2.93 7.99 3.61
N SER A 72 4.09 8.53 3.29
CA SER A 72 5.25 8.41 4.15
C SER A 72 6.23 9.55 3.96
N HIS A 73 7.15 9.68 4.89
CA HIS A 73 8.34 10.49 4.70
C HIS A 73 9.35 9.70 3.87
N GLY A 74 10.21 10.41 3.17
CA GLY A 74 11.25 9.78 2.39
C GLY A 74 12.04 10.76 1.55
N ARG A 75 12.94 10.23 0.74
CA ARG A 75 13.78 11.00 -0.19
C ARG A 75 14.46 10.08 -1.19
N ASP A 76 14.81 10.63 -2.34
CA ASP A 76 15.67 9.95 -3.33
C ASP A 76 15.16 8.55 -3.71
N GLY A 77 13.85 8.42 -3.95
CA GLY A 77 13.26 7.15 -4.35
C GLY A 77 13.12 6.12 -3.23
N LYS A 78 13.18 6.57 -1.98
CA LYS A 78 13.07 5.70 -0.81
C LYS A 78 12.06 6.27 0.17
N ILE A 79 11.35 5.40 0.86
CA ILE A 79 10.51 5.76 1.99
C ILE A 79 11.24 5.47 3.29
N VAL A 80 11.00 6.28 4.32
CA VAL A 80 11.58 6.09 5.64
C VAL A 80 10.59 5.31 6.49
N THR A 81 11.00 4.12 6.91
CA THR A 81 10.18 3.27 7.78
C THR A 81 10.30 3.71 9.23
N SER A 82 9.42 3.19 10.08
CA SER A 82 9.52 3.43 11.52
C SER A 82 10.87 2.92 12.03
N GLY A 83 11.57 3.76 12.78
CA GLY A 83 12.94 3.45 13.21
C GLY A 83 14.02 4.03 12.29
N GLY A 84 13.65 4.63 11.15
CA GLY A 84 14.55 5.38 10.29
C GLY A 84 15.22 4.62 9.16
N ARG A 85 15.02 3.32 9.06
CA ARG A 85 15.59 2.53 7.96
C ARG A 85 14.84 2.82 6.66
N GLU A 86 15.58 3.07 5.58
CA GLU A 86 14.99 3.41 4.28
C GLU A 86 14.59 2.16 3.50
N PHE A 87 13.42 2.23 2.84
CA PHE A 87 12.90 1.17 2.00
C PHE A 87 12.78 1.71 0.56
N PRO A 88 13.43 1.08 -0.42
CA PRO A 88 13.35 1.57 -1.79
C PRO A 88 11.94 1.46 -2.36
N ILE A 89 11.47 2.52 -3.02
CA ILE A 89 10.15 2.52 -3.68
C ILE A 89 10.11 1.43 -4.75
N GLU A 90 11.20 1.21 -5.44
CA GLU A 90 11.31 0.14 -6.43
C GLU A 90 10.93 -1.23 -5.85
N SER A 91 11.30 -1.48 -4.60
CA SER A 91 10.96 -2.73 -3.91
C SER A 91 9.46 -2.89 -3.66
N LEU A 92 8.72 -1.78 -3.58
CA LEU A 92 7.26 -1.84 -3.50
C LEU A 92 6.67 -2.44 -4.77
N TYR A 93 7.14 -1.99 -5.93
CA TYR A 93 6.65 -2.47 -7.21
C TYR A 93 7.03 -3.93 -7.45
N GLU A 94 8.23 -4.32 -7.06
CA GLU A 94 8.74 -5.68 -7.25
C GLU A 94 7.88 -6.73 -6.54
N GLN A 95 7.27 -6.38 -5.40
CA GLN A 95 6.40 -7.29 -4.68
C GLN A 95 5.13 -7.65 -5.46
N PHE A 96 4.78 -6.86 -6.45
CA PHE A 96 3.53 -7.01 -7.20
C PHE A 96 3.73 -7.33 -8.67
N ASN A 97 4.93 -7.70 -9.08
CA ASN A 97 5.15 -8.17 -10.45
C ASN A 97 4.44 -9.52 -10.68
N ASN A 98 4.36 -9.95 -11.92
CA ASN A 98 3.61 -11.15 -12.28
C ASN A 98 4.16 -12.43 -11.64
N GLN A 99 5.43 -12.44 -11.28
CA GLN A 99 6.07 -13.58 -10.63
C GLN A 99 5.78 -13.61 -9.12
N MET A 100 5.84 -12.45 -8.46
CA MET A 100 5.66 -12.34 -7.01
C MET A 100 4.19 -12.28 -6.61
N CYS A 101 3.32 -11.82 -7.52
CA CYS A 101 1.89 -11.68 -7.28
C CYS A 101 1.09 -12.28 -8.45
N PRO A 102 1.13 -13.60 -8.63
CA PRO A 102 0.54 -14.25 -9.81
C PRO A 102 -0.98 -14.13 -9.87
N LEU A 103 -1.66 -14.00 -8.74
CA LEU A 103 -3.13 -13.90 -8.71
C LEU A 103 -3.65 -12.60 -9.32
N LEU A 104 -2.81 -11.57 -9.42
CA LEU A 104 -3.14 -10.30 -10.05
C LEU A 104 -2.54 -10.16 -11.46
N ARG A 105 -2.01 -11.23 -12.02
CA ARG A 105 -1.46 -11.20 -13.37
C ARG A 105 -2.55 -10.78 -14.36
N GLY A 106 -2.22 -9.79 -15.18
CA GLY A 106 -3.16 -9.25 -16.17
C GLY A 106 -4.24 -8.34 -15.60
N LYS A 107 -4.22 -8.07 -14.31
CA LYS A 107 -5.18 -7.17 -13.65
C LYS A 107 -4.52 -5.83 -13.36
N PRO A 108 -5.29 -4.72 -13.35
CA PRO A 108 -4.75 -3.41 -12.99
C PRO A 108 -4.21 -3.38 -11.57
N LYS A 109 -3.04 -2.76 -11.41
CA LYS A 109 -2.40 -2.54 -10.12
C LYS A 109 -2.05 -1.06 -10.04
N PHE A 110 -2.72 -0.33 -9.17
CA PHE A 110 -2.50 1.10 -9.01
C PHE A 110 -1.64 1.35 -7.77
N PHE A 111 -0.64 2.19 -7.95
CA PHE A 111 0.26 2.60 -6.88
C PHE A 111 0.13 4.09 -6.70
N ILE A 112 -0.31 4.50 -5.53
CA ILE A 112 -0.39 5.92 -5.16
C ILE A 112 0.61 6.12 -4.04
N ILE A 113 1.75 6.73 -4.36
CA ILE A 113 2.83 6.89 -3.42
C ILE A 113 3.11 8.38 -3.24
N GLN A 114 2.79 8.87 -2.05
CA GLN A 114 3.12 10.23 -1.67
C GLN A 114 4.24 10.20 -0.66
N VAL A 115 5.36 10.79 -1.03
CA VAL A 115 6.55 10.87 -0.20
C VAL A 115 6.79 12.34 0.12
N ILE A 116 6.76 12.65 1.40
CA ILE A 116 7.08 13.98 1.88
C ILE A 116 8.56 14.00 2.23
N GLN A 117 9.33 14.80 1.50
CA GLN A 117 10.73 14.98 1.81
C GLN A 117 10.84 15.83 3.07
N ASN A 118 11.57 15.28 4.04
CA ASN A 118 11.97 16.05 5.19
C ASN A 118 13.02 17.05 4.73
N MET A 119 12.57 18.22 4.35
CA MET A 119 13.49 19.32 4.13
C MET A 119 13.95 19.78 5.48
N SER A 120 15.08 19.25 5.93
CA SER A 120 15.79 19.92 7.00
C SER A 120 16.34 21.20 6.41
N TYR A 121 15.71 22.30 6.76
CA TYR A 121 16.28 23.60 6.40
C TYR A 121 17.53 23.80 7.23
N ARG A 122 18.63 23.69 6.58
CA ARG A 122 19.89 24.13 7.16
C ARG A 122 20.23 25.45 6.55
N PHE A 123 20.20 26.43 7.37
CA PHE A 123 20.70 27.75 7.03
C PHE A 123 22.11 27.88 7.54
#